data_eb52c6946f5591b8b851cecdf4c93aba
#
_entry.id   eb52c6946f5591b8b851cecdf4c93aba
#
_cell.length_a   1.000
_cell.length_b   1.000
_cell.length_c   1.000
_cell.angle_alpha   90.00
_cell.angle_beta   90.00
_cell.angle_gamma   90.00
#
_symmetry.space_group_name_H-M   'P 1'
#
loop_
_entity.id
_entity.type
_entity.pdbx_description
1 polymer ?
#
loop_
_entity_poly.entity_id
_entity_poly.type
_entity_poly.pdbx_seq_one_letter_code
_entity_poly.pdbx_strand_id
1 'polypeptide(L)'
;MKKKKKEGGGEAKEPRAERSERKPNWQEVYATVEDIQGFLSERVMLRFNVVTRRVEVHWLTDFGDAPPGLDDWEPLTDRLVNSLWVELSGQKPVRVQDIYRVIESDYVAEYNPFAFYLERLPPWNGNEDHILGLSLSVNVKGDGDEQFLFAEYLKKWLVGMVAGWVNPQVVNNVILVLIGPQGAYKTTWFNYLLPPELRRYFYTKTNASRMSKDDLLVLAQYGLVCCEELDTMRPSELNQLKAAVTMLSVDERAAYARYHEHRPHIASFCGTGNSLQFLSDPTGNRRWLPFEVDSIEPPHDNPLDYQAIFSQAYTLYRQGFRYWFSQPEIERLAVHNQQFETANLELELVAQYFRKPQGNEPSEFISAAMALQIIGANITQKLSKDMVSRAFTKLGFQSRRTSNFRGYVAVRRSAEEMRSMRYQMAAGADYDANDANDTIF
;
A
#
# COMPACT_ATOMS: atom_id res chain seq x y z
N MET A 1 -34.33 53.18 90.37
CA MET A 1 -35.68 53.02 91.02
C MET A 1 -36.61 52.23 90.09
N LYS A 2 -37.20 51.14 90.60
CA LYS A 2 -38.41 50.43 90.28
C LYS A 2 -38.72 50.10 88.73
N LYS A 3 -38.46 48.87 88.30
CA LYS A 3 -39.35 47.73 88.15
C LYS A 3 -40.75 48.05 87.69
N LYS A 4 -41.09 47.49 86.48
CA LYS A 4 -42.39 46.86 86.28
C LYS A 4 -42.27 45.65 85.31
N LYS A 5 -42.62 44.49 85.79
CA LYS A 5 -42.96 43.28 85.09
C LYS A 5 -44.14 43.50 84.18
N LYS A 6 -44.16 42.88 82.99
CA LYS A 6 -45.40 42.48 82.31
C LYS A 6 -45.27 41.03 81.87
N GLU A 7 -46.14 40.25 82.40
CA GLU A 7 -46.50 38.88 82.00
C GLU A 7 -47.27 38.95 80.69
N GLY A 8 -47.15 37.96 79.83
CA GLY A 8 -48.04 37.83 78.72
C GLY A 8 -47.72 36.72 77.72
N GLY A 9 -48.45 35.67 77.83
CA GLY A 9 -48.93 34.86 76.72
C GLY A 9 -47.95 34.00 75.91
N GLY A 10 -47.88 32.73 76.33
CA GLY A 10 -47.26 31.70 75.44
C GLY A 10 -48.25 31.33 74.38
N GLU A 11 -47.94 31.61 73.10
CA GLU A 11 -48.53 30.93 71.99
C GLU A 11 -47.64 29.73 71.61
N ALA A 12 -48.22 28.53 71.65
CA ALA A 12 -47.60 27.29 71.23
C ALA A 12 -47.33 27.33 69.69
N LYS A 13 -46.08 27.38 69.28
CA LYS A 13 -45.68 27.17 67.89
C LYS A 13 -45.83 25.70 67.58
N GLU A 14 -46.74 25.36 66.67
CA GLU A 14 -46.80 24.04 66.01
C GLU A 14 -45.46 23.69 65.38
N PRO A 15 -45.02 22.44 65.45
CA PRO A 15 -43.79 22.01 64.80
C PRO A 15 -43.96 22.07 63.29
N ARG A 16 -43.21 22.94 62.62
CA ARG A 16 -43.05 22.93 61.16
C ARG A 16 -42.48 21.59 60.77
N ALA A 17 -43.30 20.79 60.09
CA ALA A 17 -42.85 19.58 59.42
C ALA A 17 -41.74 19.97 58.40
N GLU A 18 -40.51 19.60 58.69
CA GLU A 18 -39.41 19.64 57.73
C GLU A 18 -39.76 18.66 56.60
N ARG A 19 -40.28 19.18 55.52
CA ARG A 19 -40.23 18.51 54.22
C ARG A 19 -38.77 18.43 53.85
N SER A 20 -38.11 17.33 54.17
CA SER A 20 -36.85 16.94 53.55
C SER A 20 -37.19 16.68 52.06
N GLU A 21 -37.00 17.72 51.25
CA GLU A 21 -36.93 17.52 49.79
C GLU A 21 -35.74 16.59 49.57
N ARG A 22 -35.99 15.26 49.40
CA ARG A 22 -35.02 14.33 48.88
C ARG A 22 -34.54 14.91 47.56
N LYS A 23 -33.30 15.33 47.48
CA LYS A 23 -32.69 15.70 46.23
C LYS A 23 -32.87 14.50 45.31
N PRO A 24 -33.47 14.69 44.10
CA PRO A 24 -33.67 13.60 43.21
C PRO A 24 -32.35 12.88 42.96
N ASN A 25 -32.36 11.55 43.04
CA ASN A 25 -31.20 10.74 42.70
C ASN A 25 -30.87 11.05 41.23
N TRP A 26 -29.65 11.53 40.94
CA TRP A 26 -29.25 11.91 39.61
C TRP A 26 -29.45 10.75 38.58
N GLN A 27 -29.37 9.47 39.03
CA GLN A 27 -29.64 8.28 38.24
C GLN A 27 -31.10 8.14 37.82
N GLU A 28 -32.04 8.75 38.56
CA GLU A 28 -33.46 8.79 38.20
C GLU A 28 -33.77 9.91 37.21
N VAL A 29 -32.87 10.94 37.12
CA VAL A 29 -33.10 12.13 36.30
C VAL A 29 -32.39 12.03 34.94
N TYR A 30 -31.15 11.53 34.93
CA TYR A 30 -30.34 11.47 33.73
C TYR A 30 -30.19 10.03 33.21
N ALA A 31 -30.00 9.88 31.89
CA ALA A 31 -29.75 8.60 31.28
C ALA A 31 -28.42 8.02 31.81
N THR A 32 -28.47 6.78 32.27
CA THR A 32 -27.26 6.01 32.66
C THR A 32 -26.60 5.41 31.43
N VAL A 33 -25.42 4.81 31.60
CA VAL A 33 -24.74 4.09 30.52
C VAL A 33 -25.60 2.94 29.99
N GLU A 34 -26.26 2.22 30.90
CA GLU A 34 -27.19 1.13 30.58
C GLU A 34 -28.40 1.61 29.76
N ASP A 35 -28.97 2.79 30.11
CA ASP A 35 -30.06 3.39 29.34
C ASP A 35 -29.62 3.73 27.91
N ILE A 36 -28.39 4.29 27.74
CA ILE A 36 -27.83 4.62 26.43
C ILE A 36 -27.56 3.35 25.62
N GLN A 37 -26.94 2.34 26.23
CA GLN A 37 -26.66 1.06 25.56
C GLN A 37 -27.95 0.35 25.15
N GLY A 38 -28.95 0.29 26.02
CA GLY A 38 -30.26 -0.27 25.73
C GLY A 38 -30.93 0.45 24.55
N PHE A 39 -30.96 1.79 24.58
CA PHE A 39 -31.50 2.59 23.48
C PHE A 39 -30.77 2.35 22.16
N LEU A 40 -29.42 2.33 22.17
CA LEU A 40 -28.64 2.08 20.97
C LEU A 40 -28.91 0.69 20.40
N SER A 41 -28.95 -0.35 21.25
CA SER A 41 -29.16 -1.74 20.83
C SER A 41 -30.56 -1.98 20.21
N GLU A 42 -31.54 -1.15 20.53
CA GLU A 42 -32.87 -1.20 19.94
C GLU A 42 -32.99 -0.48 18.59
N ARG A 43 -32.05 0.37 18.24
CA ARG A 43 -32.08 1.25 17.05
C ARG A 43 -31.05 0.92 15.99
N VAL A 44 -29.87 0.54 16.44
CA VAL A 44 -28.72 0.38 15.56
C VAL A 44 -27.84 -0.80 15.96
N MET A 45 -27.21 -1.40 14.98
CA MET A 45 -26.01 -2.21 15.19
C MET A 45 -24.77 -1.32 14.94
N LEU A 46 -23.78 -1.45 15.80
CA LEU A 46 -22.53 -0.67 15.71
C LEU A 46 -21.35 -1.63 15.63
N ARG A 47 -20.35 -1.25 14.82
CA ARG A 47 -19.05 -1.93 14.77
C ARG A 47 -17.92 -0.92 14.56
N PHE A 48 -16.77 -1.13 15.18
CA PHE A 48 -15.59 -0.30 14.98
C PHE A 48 -14.69 -0.90 13.93
N ASN A 49 -14.65 -0.28 12.75
CA ASN A 49 -13.78 -0.72 11.66
C ASN A 49 -12.33 -0.36 11.95
N VAL A 50 -11.51 -1.36 12.27
CA VAL A 50 -10.10 -1.18 12.67
C VAL A 50 -9.22 -0.64 11.55
N VAL A 51 -9.64 -0.78 10.28
CA VAL A 51 -8.90 -0.30 9.11
C VAL A 51 -9.13 1.20 8.89
N THR A 52 -10.40 1.61 8.84
CA THR A 52 -10.77 3.02 8.65
C THR A 52 -10.69 3.83 9.95
N ARG A 53 -10.63 3.19 11.11
CA ARG A 53 -10.70 3.78 12.46
C ARG A 53 -11.98 4.57 12.67
N ARG A 54 -13.09 4.07 12.13
CA ARG A 54 -14.40 4.68 12.25
C ARG A 54 -15.41 3.67 12.73
N VAL A 55 -16.35 4.15 13.52
CA VAL A 55 -17.56 3.39 13.84
C VAL A 55 -18.42 3.35 12.59
N GLU A 56 -18.93 2.18 12.26
CA GLU A 56 -19.92 1.94 11.22
C GLU A 56 -21.26 1.58 11.88
N VAL A 57 -22.35 2.02 11.27
CA VAL A 57 -23.71 1.84 11.77
C VAL A 57 -24.58 1.14 10.73
N HIS A 58 -25.40 0.24 11.21
CA HIS A 58 -26.51 -0.35 10.47
C HIS A 58 -27.80 -0.10 11.26
N TRP A 59 -28.81 0.48 10.60
CA TRP A 59 -30.11 0.79 11.21
C TRP A 59 -30.98 -0.45 11.27
N LEU A 60 -31.52 -0.75 12.47
CA LEU A 60 -32.48 -1.82 12.64
C LEU A 60 -33.86 -1.36 12.14
N THR A 61 -34.50 -2.21 11.37
CA THR A 61 -35.90 -1.99 10.97
C THR A 61 -36.84 -2.82 11.83
N ASP A 62 -38.10 -2.40 11.93
CA ASP A 62 -39.10 -3.06 12.78
C ASP A 62 -39.50 -4.49 12.31
N PHE A 63 -38.90 -4.99 11.22
CA PHE A 63 -39.34 -6.22 10.54
C PHE A 63 -38.37 -7.41 10.69
N GLY A 64 -37.53 -7.43 11.69
CA GLY A 64 -36.66 -8.61 11.97
C GLY A 64 -35.71 -8.90 10.84
N ASP A 65 -34.74 -8.03 10.64
CA ASP A 65 -33.77 -8.10 9.54
C ASP A 65 -32.90 -9.36 9.60
N ALA A 66 -32.65 -9.91 8.42
CA ALA A 66 -31.53 -10.83 8.24
C ALA A 66 -30.23 -10.15 8.68
N PRO A 67 -29.21 -10.90 9.14
CA PRO A 67 -27.93 -10.29 9.49
C PRO A 67 -27.43 -9.40 8.34
N PRO A 68 -27.04 -8.13 8.63
CA PRO A 68 -26.66 -7.19 7.59
C PRO A 68 -25.48 -7.72 6.76
N GLY A 69 -25.57 -7.53 5.46
CA GLY A 69 -24.48 -7.78 4.52
C GLY A 69 -23.30 -6.82 4.78
N LEU A 70 -22.19 -7.03 4.07
CA LEU A 70 -21.01 -6.14 4.21
C LEU A 70 -21.29 -4.72 3.74
N ASP A 71 -22.16 -4.55 2.75
CA ASP A 71 -22.51 -3.26 2.12
C ASP A 71 -23.63 -2.50 2.85
N ASP A 72 -24.29 -3.13 3.83
CA ASP A 72 -25.39 -2.52 4.57
C ASP A 72 -24.95 -1.59 5.71
N TRP A 73 -23.65 -1.34 5.80
CA TRP A 73 -23.03 -0.53 6.84
C TRP A 73 -22.55 0.82 6.29
N GLU A 74 -22.93 1.88 6.96
CA GLU A 74 -22.47 3.24 6.65
C GLU A 74 -21.57 3.80 7.76
N PRO A 75 -20.61 4.71 7.45
CA PRO A 75 -19.84 5.39 8.47
C PRO A 75 -20.75 6.22 9.38
N LEU A 76 -20.59 6.05 10.70
CA LEU A 76 -21.29 6.88 11.67
C LEU A 76 -20.82 8.34 11.53
N THR A 77 -21.78 9.26 11.43
CA THR A 77 -21.52 10.70 11.30
C THR A 77 -22.06 11.46 12.52
N ASP A 78 -21.53 12.67 12.76
CA ASP A 78 -22.03 13.55 13.82
C ASP A 78 -23.53 13.83 13.67
N ARG A 79 -24.03 13.90 12.43
CA ARG A 79 -25.46 14.08 12.17
C ARG A 79 -26.27 12.90 12.69
N LEU A 80 -25.80 11.68 12.47
CA LEU A 80 -26.47 10.47 12.94
C LEU A 80 -26.45 10.39 14.47
N VAL A 81 -25.31 10.68 15.10
CA VAL A 81 -25.21 10.73 16.57
C VAL A 81 -26.12 11.80 17.15
N ASN A 82 -26.20 12.98 16.53
CA ASN A 82 -27.13 14.03 16.95
C ASN A 82 -28.59 13.60 16.78
N SER A 83 -28.96 12.84 15.76
CA SER A 83 -30.30 12.29 15.59
C SER A 83 -30.66 11.32 16.70
N LEU A 84 -29.74 10.40 17.04
CA LEU A 84 -29.89 9.48 18.18
C LEU A 84 -30.01 10.24 19.50
N TRP A 85 -29.25 11.32 19.69
CA TRP A 85 -29.33 12.18 20.85
C TRP A 85 -30.70 12.87 20.96
N VAL A 86 -31.23 13.42 19.86
CA VAL A 86 -32.55 14.07 19.85
C VAL A 86 -33.62 13.08 20.27
N GLU A 87 -33.60 11.86 19.75
CA GLU A 87 -34.59 10.83 20.07
C GLU A 87 -34.48 10.40 21.55
N LEU A 88 -33.31 10.08 22.05
CA LEU A 88 -33.10 9.66 23.44
C LEU A 88 -33.42 10.79 24.42
N SER A 89 -33.09 12.05 24.10
CA SER A 89 -33.34 13.21 24.96
C SER A 89 -34.83 13.50 25.16
N GLY A 90 -35.67 13.05 24.22
CA GLY A 90 -37.12 13.08 24.36
C GLY A 90 -37.66 12.08 25.39
N GLN A 91 -36.93 11.05 25.73
CA GLN A 91 -37.29 10.03 26.72
C GLN A 91 -36.67 10.32 28.09
N LYS A 92 -35.35 10.66 28.10
CA LYS A 92 -34.59 10.87 29.33
C LYS A 92 -33.49 11.91 29.09
N PRO A 93 -33.29 12.89 29.99
CA PRO A 93 -32.19 13.87 29.81
C PRO A 93 -30.85 13.19 29.63
N VAL A 94 -30.14 13.54 28.56
CA VAL A 94 -28.82 12.96 28.18
C VAL A 94 -27.98 14.03 27.49
N ARG A 95 -26.67 13.95 27.66
CA ARG A 95 -25.71 14.79 26.92
C ARG A 95 -25.21 14.03 25.71
N VAL A 96 -25.08 14.72 24.58
CA VAL A 96 -24.53 14.10 23.37
C VAL A 96 -23.14 13.49 23.59
N GLN A 97 -22.32 14.10 24.46
CA GLN A 97 -20.99 13.59 24.81
C GLN A 97 -21.03 12.24 25.53
N ASP A 98 -22.10 11.92 26.25
CA ASP A 98 -22.22 10.64 26.94
C ASP A 98 -22.56 9.53 25.93
N ILE A 99 -23.32 9.83 24.88
CA ILE A 99 -23.52 8.93 23.74
C ILE A 99 -22.19 8.66 23.00
N TYR A 100 -21.40 9.71 22.69
CA TYR A 100 -20.08 9.54 22.09
C TYR A 100 -19.17 8.65 22.94
N ARG A 101 -19.13 8.84 24.26
CA ARG A 101 -18.31 8.02 25.17
C ARG A 101 -18.69 6.54 25.16
N VAL A 102 -19.97 6.24 25.03
CA VAL A 102 -20.43 4.85 24.90
C VAL A 102 -20.02 4.29 23.55
N ILE A 103 -20.23 5.02 22.45
CA ILE A 103 -19.87 4.60 21.09
C ILE A 103 -18.35 4.44 20.91
N GLU A 104 -17.53 5.28 21.57
CA GLU A 104 -16.08 5.24 21.53
C GLU A 104 -15.45 4.29 22.56
N SER A 105 -16.26 3.46 23.22
CA SER A 105 -15.79 2.48 24.21
C SER A 105 -15.82 1.05 23.67
N ASP A 106 -15.39 0.10 24.49
CA ASP A 106 -15.44 -1.35 24.20
C ASP A 106 -16.87 -1.90 24.04
N TYR A 107 -17.89 -1.06 24.23
CA TYR A 107 -19.28 -1.40 23.89
C TYR A 107 -19.45 -1.69 22.40
N VAL A 108 -18.70 -1.00 21.54
CA VAL A 108 -18.70 -1.21 20.09
C VAL A 108 -17.58 -2.19 19.74
N ALA A 109 -17.97 -3.38 19.28
CA ALA A 109 -17.02 -4.44 18.93
C ALA A 109 -16.13 -4.06 17.74
N GLU A 110 -14.85 -4.47 17.82
CA GLU A 110 -13.92 -4.32 16.71
C GLU A 110 -14.30 -5.20 15.52
N TYR A 111 -14.09 -4.67 14.34
CA TYR A 111 -14.39 -5.33 13.08
C TYR A 111 -13.23 -5.12 12.10
N ASN A 112 -12.61 -6.21 11.66
CA ASN A 112 -11.64 -6.21 10.58
C ASN A 112 -12.33 -6.70 9.29
N PRO A 113 -12.54 -5.85 8.28
CA PRO A 113 -13.25 -6.22 7.06
C PRO A 113 -12.57 -7.34 6.26
N PHE A 114 -11.24 -7.37 6.25
CA PHE A 114 -10.49 -8.37 5.52
C PHE A 114 -10.53 -9.74 6.22
N ALA A 115 -10.30 -9.77 7.53
CA ALA A 115 -10.39 -11.01 8.31
C ALA A 115 -11.82 -11.56 8.22
N PHE A 116 -12.83 -10.72 8.40
CA PHE A 116 -14.23 -11.11 8.31
C PHE A 116 -14.60 -11.70 6.93
N TYR A 117 -14.11 -11.11 5.85
CA TYR A 117 -14.31 -11.64 4.50
C TYR A 117 -13.66 -13.02 4.34
N LEU A 118 -12.37 -13.12 4.68
CA LEU A 118 -11.57 -14.34 4.46
C LEU A 118 -12.02 -15.53 5.33
N GLU A 119 -12.40 -15.29 6.59
CA GLU A 119 -12.81 -16.32 7.53
C GLU A 119 -14.15 -16.97 7.17
N ARG A 120 -14.97 -16.30 6.38
CA ARG A 120 -16.26 -16.81 5.90
C ARG A 120 -16.16 -17.59 4.60
N LEU A 121 -15.01 -17.57 3.94
CA LEU A 121 -14.80 -18.30 2.71
C LEU A 121 -14.72 -19.82 3.01
N PRO A 122 -15.29 -20.67 2.14
CA PRO A 122 -15.07 -22.11 2.24
C PRO A 122 -13.59 -22.42 2.01
N PRO A 123 -13.02 -23.44 2.65
CA PRO A 123 -11.64 -23.80 2.42
C PRO A 123 -11.47 -24.31 0.97
N TRP A 124 -10.35 -23.90 0.32
CA TRP A 124 -9.99 -24.41 -1.00
C TRP A 124 -9.70 -25.92 -0.95
N ASN A 125 -10.26 -26.66 -1.89
CA ASN A 125 -10.18 -28.12 -1.95
C ASN A 125 -8.90 -28.66 -2.64
N GLY A 126 -8.08 -27.80 -3.26
CA GLY A 126 -6.84 -28.18 -3.93
C GLY A 126 -6.99 -28.71 -5.37
N ASN A 127 -8.21 -28.84 -5.91
CA ASN A 127 -8.45 -29.45 -7.21
C ASN A 127 -8.16 -28.52 -8.38
N GLU A 128 -8.52 -27.25 -8.26
CA GLU A 128 -8.36 -26.26 -9.33
C GLU A 128 -7.45 -25.12 -8.88
N ASP A 129 -6.59 -24.65 -9.77
CA ASP A 129 -5.74 -23.48 -9.52
C ASP A 129 -6.44 -22.21 -10.04
N HIS A 130 -7.29 -21.63 -9.19
CA HIS A 130 -8.06 -20.43 -9.52
C HIS A 130 -7.18 -19.19 -9.69
N ILE A 131 -6.01 -19.15 -9.04
CA ILE A 131 -5.05 -18.06 -9.21
C ILE A 131 -4.35 -18.18 -10.58
N LEU A 132 -4.09 -19.39 -11.05
CA LEU A 132 -3.64 -19.61 -12.42
C LEU A 132 -4.72 -19.15 -13.41
N GLY A 133 -5.99 -19.50 -13.17
CA GLY A 133 -7.13 -19.02 -13.98
C GLY A 133 -7.18 -17.48 -14.03
N LEU A 134 -7.01 -16.83 -12.88
CA LEU A 134 -6.92 -15.37 -12.79
C LEU A 134 -5.77 -14.82 -13.64
N SER A 135 -4.59 -15.46 -13.64
CA SER A 135 -3.44 -14.99 -14.40
C SER A 135 -3.68 -14.99 -15.91
N LEU A 136 -4.53 -15.90 -16.42
CA LEU A 136 -4.86 -15.99 -17.83
C LEU A 136 -5.75 -14.84 -18.33
N SER A 137 -6.39 -14.08 -17.43
CA SER A 137 -7.11 -12.85 -17.80
C SER A 137 -6.18 -11.71 -18.23
N VAL A 138 -4.86 -11.84 -18.00
CA VAL A 138 -3.81 -10.92 -18.43
C VAL A 138 -2.89 -11.66 -19.38
N ASN A 139 -2.92 -11.30 -20.65
CA ASN A 139 -2.00 -11.83 -21.66
C ASN A 139 -0.70 -11.02 -21.58
N VAL A 140 0.36 -11.59 -21.01
CA VAL A 140 1.67 -10.96 -20.96
C VAL A 140 2.42 -11.20 -22.27
N LYS A 141 3.17 -10.20 -22.70
CA LYS A 141 3.98 -10.26 -23.91
C LYS A 141 5.20 -11.15 -23.69
N GLY A 142 5.44 -12.06 -24.59
CA GLY A 142 6.52 -13.03 -24.52
C GLY A 142 6.05 -14.41 -24.97
N ASP A 143 6.73 -15.42 -24.49
CA ASP A 143 6.40 -16.82 -24.72
C ASP A 143 5.60 -17.43 -23.54
N GLY A 144 5.35 -18.75 -23.62
CA GLY A 144 4.63 -19.46 -22.56
C GLY A 144 5.37 -19.45 -21.21
N ASP A 145 6.69 -19.32 -21.21
CA ASP A 145 7.51 -19.26 -19.99
C ASP A 145 7.28 -17.92 -19.27
N GLU A 146 7.10 -16.82 -20.01
CA GLU A 146 6.78 -15.49 -19.45
C GLU A 146 5.38 -15.47 -18.80
N GLN A 147 4.37 -16.06 -19.45
CA GLN A 147 3.03 -16.20 -18.88
C GLN A 147 3.04 -17.06 -17.61
N PHE A 148 3.85 -18.12 -17.60
CA PHE A 148 3.98 -18.98 -16.43
C PHE A 148 4.68 -18.26 -15.28
N LEU A 149 5.70 -17.47 -15.58
CA LEU A 149 6.40 -16.62 -14.60
C LEU A 149 5.45 -15.57 -13.98
N PHE A 150 4.60 -14.96 -14.81
CA PHE A 150 3.56 -14.05 -14.34
C PHE A 150 2.62 -14.75 -13.35
N ALA A 151 2.14 -15.94 -13.68
CA ALA A 151 1.27 -16.72 -12.80
C ALA A 151 1.95 -17.07 -11.46
N GLU A 152 3.24 -17.47 -11.48
CA GLU A 152 4.02 -17.75 -10.28
C GLU A 152 4.14 -16.50 -9.39
N TYR A 153 4.48 -15.35 -9.98
CA TYR A 153 4.68 -14.11 -9.25
C TYR A 153 3.37 -13.50 -8.77
N LEU A 154 2.30 -13.58 -9.57
CA LEU A 154 0.96 -13.19 -9.16
C LEU A 154 0.49 -14.00 -7.95
N LYS A 155 0.70 -15.32 -7.95
CA LYS A 155 0.35 -16.19 -6.82
C LYS A 155 1.08 -15.77 -5.54
N LYS A 156 2.40 -15.54 -5.60
CA LYS A 156 3.18 -15.06 -4.45
C LYS A 156 2.71 -13.70 -3.97
N TRP A 157 2.49 -12.77 -4.89
CA TRP A 157 2.03 -11.42 -4.56
C TRP A 157 0.64 -11.42 -3.94
N LEU A 158 -0.31 -12.21 -4.48
CA LEU A 158 -1.68 -12.31 -3.97
C LEU A 158 -1.73 -12.98 -2.58
N VAL A 159 -0.99 -14.05 -2.36
CA VAL A 159 -0.89 -14.69 -1.05
C VAL A 159 -0.21 -13.74 -0.04
N GLY A 160 0.80 -12.98 -0.46
CA GLY A 160 1.45 -11.94 0.35
C GLY A 160 0.48 -10.82 0.73
N MET A 161 -0.44 -10.43 -0.18
CA MET A 161 -1.50 -9.46 0.07
C MET A 161 -2.47 -9.97 1.15
N VAL A 162 -2.96 -11.18 1.00
CA VAL A 162 -3.84 -11.82 1.98
C VAL A 162 -3.15 -11.96 3.35
N ALA A 163 -1.87 -12.33 3.38
CA ALA A 163 -1.08 -12.42 4.61
C ALA A 163 -0.99 -11.07 5.33
N GLY A 164 -0.73 -9.98 4.60
CA GLY A 164 -0.69 -8.62 5.16
C GLY A 164 -2.03 -8.13 5.70
N TRP A 165 -3.14 -8.60 5.16
CA TRP A 165 -4.47 -8.23 5.63
C TRP A 165 -4.85 -8.85 6.99
N VAL A 166 -4.35 -10.05 7.28
CA VAL A 166 -4.72 -10.80 8.49
C VAL A 166 -3.62 -10.87 9.54
N ASN A 167 -2.39 -10.53 9.19
CA ASN A 167 -1.27 -10.59 10.12
C ASN A 167 -0.55 -9.24 10.19
N PRO A 168 -0.68 -8.48 11.30
CA PRO A 168 -0.07 -7.16 11.45
C PRO A 168 1.48 -7.15 11.46
N GLN A 169 2.11 -8.32 11.53
CA GLN A 169 3.57 -8.48 11.47
C GLN A 169 4.08 -8.76 10.05
N VAL A 170 3.18 -8.87 9.07
CA VAL A 170 3.50 -9.19 7.67
C VAL A 170 3.22 -7.99 6.79
N VAL A 171 4.16 -7.69 5.90
CA VAL A 171 4.01 -6.68 4.85
C VAL A 171 4.35 -7.31 3.51
N ASN A 172 3.51 -7.11 2.53
CA ASN A 172 3.80 -7.48 1.14
C ASN A 172 4.77 -6.47 0.54
N ASN A 173 6.06 -6.80 0.53
CA ASN A 173 7.15 -5.88 0.18
C ASN A 173 7.51 -5.88 -1.31
N VAL A 174 6.66 -6.43 -2.16
CA VAL A 174 6.81 -6.44 -3.63
C VAL A 174 5.64 -5.74 -4.31
N ILE A 175 5.89 -5.18 -5.46
CA ILE A 175 4.97 -4.36 -6.25
C ILE A 175 4.74 -5.07 -7.58
N LEU A 176 3.53 -5.51 -7.85
CA LEU A 176 3.15 -6.06 -9.15
C LEU A 176 2.90 -4.91 -10.13
N VAL A 177 3.59 -4.92 -11.28
CA VAL A 177 3.51 -3.83 -12.26
C VAL A 177 3.10 -4.35 -13.62
N LEU A 178 2.06 -3.75 -14.19
CA LEU A 178 1.61 -4.02 -15.55
C LEU A 178 1.97 -2.86 -16.47
N ILE A 179 2.76 -3.14 -17.48
CA ILE A 179 3.23 -2.16 -18.47
C ILE A 179 2.63 -2.49 -19.82
N GLY A 180 2.14 -1.50 -20.53
CA GLY A 180 1.53 -1.72 -21.83
C GLY A 180 0.76 -0.50 -22.33
N PRO A 181 0.10 -0.60 -23.49
CA PRO A 181 -0.56 0.53 -24.11
C PRO A 181 -1.64 1.16 -23.22
N GLN A 182 -1.89 2.44 -23.44
CA GLN A 182 -2.97 3.15 -22.77
C GLN A 182 -4.32 2.54 -23.16
N GLY A 183 -5.25 2.42 -22.22
CA GLY A 183 -6.57 1.81 -22.47
C GLY A 183 -6.61 0.28 -22.36
N ALA A 184 -5.51 -0.40 -22.08
CA ALA A 184 -5.44 -1.87 -21.90
C ALA A 184 -5.98 -2.36 -20.55
N TYR A 185 -6.90 -1.67 -19.90
CA TYR A 185 -7.59 -2.03 -18.64
C TYR A 185 -6.69 -2.31 -17.42
N LYS A 186 -5.42 -1.95 -17.42
CA LYS A 186 -4.44 -2.25 -16.34
C LYS A 186 -4.93 -1.83 -14.96
N THR A 187 -5.26 -0.54 -14.77
CA THR A 187 -5.78 -0.03 -13.48
C THR A 187 -7.15 -0.62 -13.15
N THR A 188 -8.01 -0.79 -14.15
CA THR A 188 -9.32 -1.40 -13.98
C THR A 188 -9.20 -2.83 -13.49
N TRP A 189 -8.29 -3.62 -14.05
CA TRP A 189 -8.05 -4.99 -13.63
C TRP A 189 -7.60 -5.06 -12.15
N PHE A 190 -6.67 -4.20 -11.72
CA PHE A 190 -6.28 -4.12 -10.31
C PHE A 190 -7.45 -3.71 -9.40
N ASN A 191 -8.32 -2.80 -9.84
CA ASN A 191 -9.49 -2.41 -9.07
C ASN A 191 -10.48 -3.57 -8.91
N TYR A 192 -10.71 -4.31 -9.99
CA TYR A 192 -11.59 -5.48 -9.99
C TYR A 192 -10.96 -6.73 -9.36
N LEU A 193 -9.69 -6.70 -9.00
CA LEU A 193 -9.06 -7.78 -8.23
C LEU A 193 -9.65 -7.88 -6.82
N LEU A 194 -10.09 -6.76 -6.25
CA LEU A 194 -10.79 -6.78 -4.97
C LEU A 194 -12.28 -7.16 -5.16
N PRO A 195 -12.80 -8.07 -4.31
CA PRO A 195 -14.23 -8.38 -4.32
C PRO A 195 -15.05 -7.12 -4.05
N PRO A 196 -16.32 -7.06 -4.53
CA PRO A 196 -17.17 -5.88 -4.39
C PRO A 196 -17.19 -5.31 -2.97
N GLU A 197 -17.31 -6.17 -1.96
CA GLU A 197 -17.38 -5.82 -0.55
C GLU A 197 -16.10 -5.14 -0.02
N LEU A 198 -14.93 -5.46 -0.61
CA LEU A 198 -13.64 -4.90 -0.22
C LEU A 198 -13.14 -3.83 -1.20
N ARG A 199 -13.85 -3.58 -2.30
CA ARG A 199 -13.42 -2.63 -3.35
C ARG A 199 -13.27 -1.20 -2.86
N ARG A 200 -13.99 -0.80 -1.82
CA ARG A 200 -13.81 0.50 -1.15
C ARG A 200 -12.43 0.68 -0.51
N TYR A 201 -11.67 -0.41 -0.32
CA TYR A 201 -10.29 -0.39 0.17
C TYR A 201 -9.25 -0.43 -0.95
N PHE A 202 -9.65 -0.17 -2.17
CA PHE A 202 -8.77 0.11 -3.29
C PHE A 202 -8.47 1.61 -3.36
N TYR A 203 -7.20 1.96 -3.52
CA TYR A 203 -6.78 3.34 -3.66
C TYR A 203 -5.93 3.51 -4.90
N THR A 204 -6.22 4.53 -5.72
CA THR A 204 -5.42 4.91 -6.88
C THR A 204 -4.63 6.15 -6.57
N LYS A 205 -3.30 6.03 -6.64
CA LYS A 205 -2.38 7.17 -6.50
C LYS A 205 -2.01 7.66 -7.90
N THR A 206 -2.63 8.76 -8.31
CA THR A 206 -2.45 9.39 -9.63
C THR A 206 -1.30 10.39 -9.70
N ASN A 207 -0.87 10.94 -8.56
CA ASN A 207 0.26 11.86 -8.46
C ASN A 207 1.40 11.23 -7.68
N ALA A 208 2.44 10.88 -8.39
CA ALA A 208 3.65 10.30 -7.84
C ALA A 208 4.54 11.31 -7.11
N SER A 209 4.21 12.61 -7.12
CA SER A 209 4.98 13.60 -6.41
C SER A 209 4.92 13.38 -4.90
N ARG A 210 6.09 13.26 -4.30
CA ARG A 210 6.39 13.21 -2.86
C ARG A 210 5.36 12.50 -1.98
N MET A 211 5.72 11.37 -1.41
CA MET A 211 4.96 10.75 -0.33
C MET A 211 4.83 11.74 0.83
N SER A 212 3.65 12.33 1.00
CA SER A 212 3.31 13.19 2.14
C SER A 212 3.04 12.33 3.39
N LYS A 213 2.84 12.98 4.54
CA LYS A 213 2.40 12.25 5.75
C LYS A 213 1.03 11.60 5.54
N ASP A 214 0.14 12.27 4.80
CA ASP A 214 -1.18 11.75 4.49
C ASP A 214 -1.12 10.53 3.56
N ASP A 215 -0.14 10.49 2.64
CA ASP A 215 0.11 9.31 1.82
C ASP A 215 0.59 8.10 2.63
N LEU A 216 1.23 8.31 3.78
CA LEU A 216 1.61 7.20 4.66
C LEU A 216 0.40 6.57 5.35
N LEU A 217 -0.67 7.33 5.62
CA LEU A 217 -1.90 6.79 6.18
C LEU A 217 -2.61 5.81 5.24
N VAL A 218 -2.43 5.99 3.94
CA VAL A 218 -2.92 5.06 2.91
C VAL A 218 -2.44 3.63 3.18
N LEU A 219 -1.21 3.46 3.74
CA LEU A 219 -0.63 2.15 4.08
C LEU A 219 -1.47 1.36 5.09
N ALA A 220 -2.15 2.06 5.99
CA ALA A 220 -2.94 1.46 7.06
C ALA A 220 -4.47 1.51 6.80
N GLN A 221 -4.91 2.19 5.75
CA GLN A 221 -6.33 2.43 5.47
C GLN A 221 -6.85 1.68 4.25
N TYR A 222 -5.96 1.24 3.36
CA TYR A 222 -6.33 0.56 2.12
C TYR A 222 -5.65 -0.81 2.02
N GLY A 223 -6.36 -1.77 1.45
CA GLY A 223 -5.86 -3.13 1.25
C GLY A 223 -5.01 -3.28 -0.01
N LEU A 224 -5.28 -2.45 -1.03
CA LEU A 224 -4.56 -2.42 -2.30
C LEU A 224 -4.38 -0.99 -2.79
N VAL A 225 -3.15 -0.62 -3.08
CA VAL A 225 -2.75 0.71 -3.57
C VAL A 225 -2.16 0.58 -4.96
N CYS A 226 -2.82 1.17 -5.94
CA CYS A 226 -2.35 1.22 -7.33
C CYS A 226 -1.64 2.54 -7.60
N CYS A 227 -0.36 2.48 -7.97
CA CYS A 227 0.43 3.62 -8.40
C CYS A 227 0.38 3.70 -9.93
N GLU A 228 -0.28 4.72 -10.47
CA GLU A 228 -0.38 4.93 -11.92
C GLU A 228 0.86 5.64 -12.45
N GLU A 229 1.15 5.40 -13.73
CA GLU A 229 2.22 6.07 -14.49
C GLU A 229 3.60 6.01 -13.82
N LEU A 230 3.98 4.81 -13.33
CA LEU A 230 5.29 4.59 -12.69
C LEU A 230 6.47 5.00 -13.59
N ASP A 231 6.30 4.91 -14.89
CA ASP A 231 7.29 5.29 -15.91
C ASP A 231 7.53 6.82 -15.98
N THR A 232 6.62 7.64 -15.46
CA THR A 232 6.79 9.10 -15.35
C THR A 232 7.43 9.54 -14.04
N MET A 233 7.55 8.62 -13.06
CA MET A 233 8.12 8.89 -11.74
C MET A 233 9.62 9.15 -11.80
N ARG A 234 10.08 10.12 -11.02
CA ARG A 234 11.52 10.37 -10.84
C ARG A 234 12.16 9.25 -10.02
N PRO A 235 13.47 8.98 -10.20
CA PRO A 235 14.17 7.97 -9.41
C PRO A 235 14.05 8.16 -7.88
N SER A 236 13.98 9.40 -7.40
CA SER A 236 13.78 9.72 -5.98
C SER A 236 12.39 9.32 -5.47
N GLU A 237 11.37 9.41 -6.30
CA GLU A 237 9.99 9.04 -5.98
C GLU A 237 9.81 7.53 -5.96
N LEU A 238 10.38 6.82 -6.94
CA LEU A 238 10.45 5.36 -6.92
C LEU A 238 11.19 4.83 -5.68
N ASN A 239 12.25 5.52 -5.22
CA ASN A 239 12.96 5.16 -4.01
C ASN A 239 12.12 5.40 -2.74
N GLN A 240 11.32 6.48 -2.70
CA GLN A 240 10.38 6.72 -1.61
C GLN A 240 9.28 5.65 -1.58
N LEU A 241 8.74 5.27 -2.74
CA LEU A 241 7.76 4.19 -2.84
C LEU A 241 8.36 2.86 -2.35
N LYS A 242 9.58 2.50 -2.76
CA LYS A 242 10.30 1.31 -2.27
C LYS A 242 10.48 1.33 -0.74
N ALA A 243 10.72 2.48 -0.16
CA ALA A 243 10.82 2.63 1.30
C ALA A 243 9.46 2.44 1.97
N ALA A 244 8.40 3.07 1.45
CA ALA A 244 7.04 2.96 1.97
C ALA A 244 6.53 1.52 1.95
N VAL A 245 6.73 0.80 0.84
CA VAL A 245 6.31 -0.60 0.68
C VAL A 245 6.94 -1.55 1.72
N THR A 246 8.06 -1.19 2.33
CA THR A 246 8.74 -2.02 3.35
C THR A 246 8.52 -1.56 4.78
N MET A 247 7.77 -0.49 5.02
CA MET A 247 7.42 -0.05 6.37
C MET A 247 6.52 -1.09 7.03
N LEU A 248 6.77 -1.44 8.29
CA LEU A 248 5.90 -2.38 9.03
C LEU A 248 4.66 -1.71 9.58
N SER A 249 4.73 -0.42 9.82
CA SER A 249 3.68 0.35 10.49
C SER A 249 3.79 1.83 10.21
N VAL A 250 2.74 2.54 10.51
CA VAL A 250 2.66 4.01 10.45
C VAL A 250 2.28 4.53 11.81
N ASP A 251 3.08 5.47 12.33
CA ASP A 251 2.73 6.20 13.54
C ASP A 251 1.95 7.45 13.19
N GLU A 252 0.71 7.49 13.62
CA GLU A 252 -0.19 8.63 13.42
C GLU A 252 -0.60 9.26 14.73
N ARG A 253 -0.76 10.57 14.71
CA ARG A 253 -1.49 11.29 15.73
C ARG A 253 -2.67 12.00 15.08
N ALA A 254 -3.87 11.47 15.28
CA ALA A 254 -5.09 12.12 14.82
C ALA A 254 -5.17 13.56 15.39
N ALA A 255 -5.78 14.48 14.65
CA ALA A 255 -5.99 15.84 15.12
C ALA A 255 -6.74 15.79 16.46
N TYR A 256 -6.17 16.47 17.49
CA TYR A 256 -6.67 16.51 18.87
C TYR A 256 -6.53 15.20 19.69
N ALA A 257 -5.99 14.11 19.13
CA ALA A 257 -5.72 12.90 19.92
C ALA A 257 -4.61 13.14 20.96
N ARG A 258 -4.78 12.55 22.15
CA ARG A 258 -3.79 12.63 23.23
C ARG A 258 -2.58 11.75 23.00
N TYR A 259 -2.76 10.64 22.26
CA TYR A 259 -1.75 9.61 22.06
C TYR A 259 -1.45 9.42 20.56
N HIS A 260 -0.23 8.96 20.28
CA HIS A 260 0.12 8.41 18.96
C HIS A 260 -0.46 7.00 18.84
N GLU A 261 -1.03 6.70 17.71
CA GLU A 261 -1.48 5.36 17.36
C GLU A 261 -0.47 4.70 16.44
N HIS A 262 -0.11 3.48 16.77
CA HIS A 262 0.74 2.63 15.94
C HIS A 262 -0.17 1.75 15.08
N ARG A 263 -0.22 2.04 13.78
CA ARG A 263 -1.10 1.36 12.84
C ARG A 263 -0.31 0.40 11.97
N PRO A 264 -0.72 -0.88 11.89
CA PRO A 264 -0.06 -1.84 11.01
C PRO A 264 -0.21 -1.43 9.54
N HIS A 265 0.81 -1.71 8.75
CA HIS A 265 0.76 -1.58 7.29
C HIS A 265 0.06 -2.79 6.71
N ILE A 266 -1.11 -2.61 6.12
CA ILE A 266 -1.91 -3.67 5.49
C ILE A 266 -1.94 -3.58 3.97
N ALA A 267 -1.51 -2.44 3.39
CA ALA A 267 -1.58 -2.20 1.97
C ALA A 267 -0.61 -3.11 1.18
N SER A 268 -1.10 -3.75 0.15
CA SER A 268 -0.25 -4.25 -0.93
C SER A 268 -0.19 -3.23 -2.06
N PHE A 269 0.92 -3.26 -2.81
CA PHE A 269 1.12 -2.32 -3.89
C PHE A 269 1.07 -3.00 -5.25
N CYS A 270 0.42 -2.32 -6.18
CA CYS A 270 0.52 -2.58 -7.60
C CYS A 270 0.82 -1.28 -8.35
N GLY A 271 1.11 -1.39 -9.64
CA GLY A 271 1.36 -0.21 -10.43
C GLY A 271 1.15 -0.43 -11.92
N THR A 272 1.01 0.68 -12.64
CA THR A 272 0.85 0.68 -14.09
C THR A 272 1.85 1.62 -14.74
N GLY A 273 2.23 1.32 -15.96
CA GLY A 273 3.08 2.16 -16.81
C GLY A 273 2.73 1.97 -18.27
N ASN A 274 3.20 2.90 -19.11
CA ASN A 274 3.03 2.84 -20.57
C ASN A 274 4.38 2.64 -21.27
N SER A 275 5.48 2.96 -20.61
CA SER A 275 6.84 2.80 -21.12
C SER A 275 7.51 1.59 -20.45
N LEU A 276 8.14 0.73 -21.26
CA LEU A 276 8.80 -0.47 -20.78
C LEU A 276 9.90 -0.16 -19.77
N GLN A 277 10.73 0.84 -20.05
CA GLN A 277 11.89 1.17 -19.26
C GLN A 277 11.57 2.22 -18.19
N PHE A 278 11.45 1.78 -16.93
CA PHE A 278 11.19 2.68 -15.80
C PHE A 278 12.11 2.43 -14.59
N LEU A 279 12.80 1.29 -14.52
CA LEU A 279 13.67 0.95 -13.39
C LEU A 279 15.02 1.65 -13.54
N SER A 280 15.29 2.61 -12.67
CA SER A 280 16.53 3.41 -12.71
C SER A 280 17.60 3.00 -11.70
N ASP A 281 17.29 2.10 -10.74
CA ASP A 281 18.21 1.68 -9.67
C ASP A 281 18.39 0.16 -9.67
N PRO A 282 19.53 -0.35 -10.21
CA PRO A 282 19.77 -1.79 -10.31
C PRO A 282 19.88 -2.50 -8.95
N THR A 283 20.08 -1.78 -7.84
CA THR A 283 20.24 -2.39 -6.51
C THR A 283 18.92 -2.61 -5.77
N GLY A 284 17.86 -1.93 -6.17
CA GLY A 284 16.54 -1.96 -5.52
C GLY A 284 15.47 -2.71 -6.31
N ASN A 285 15.80 -3.32 -7.47
CA ASN A 285 14.83 -3.87 -8.41
C ASN A 285 14.12 -5.14 -7.91
N ARG A 286 14.61 -5.82 -6.89
CA ARG A 286 14.00 -7.03 -6.29
C ARG A 286 12.59 -6.83 -5.70
N ARG A 287 12.11 -5.57 -5.61
CA ARG A 287 10.75 -5.25 -5.13
C ARG A 287 9.74 -5.13 -6.25
N TRP A 288 10.20 -5.03 -7.48
CA TRP A 288 9.36 -4.83 -8.65
C TRP A 288 9.13 -6.16 -9.34
N LEU A 289 7.86 -6.45 -9.63
CA LEU A 289 7.41 -7.59 -10.44
C LEU A 289 6.77 -7.03 -11.72
N PRO A 290 7.56 -6.49 -12.64
CA PRO A 290 7.05 -5.88 -13.85
C PRO A 290 6.76 -6.93 -14.92
N PHE A 291 5.68 -6.73 -15.66
CA PHE A 291 5.33 -7.53 -16.84
C PHE A 291 4.82 -6.61 -17.95
N GLU A 292 5.29 -6.82 -19.16
CA GLU A 292 4.73 -6.19 -20.34
C GLU A 292 3.44 -6.91 -20.73
N VAL A 293 2.37 -6.15 -20.90
CA VAL A 293 1.03 -6.68 -21.18
C VAL A 293 0.69 -6.43 -22.64
N ASP A 294 0.30 -7.48 -23.32
CA ASP A 294 -0.24 -7.40 -24.68
C ASP A 294 -1.73 -7.04 -24.65
N SER A 295 -2.51 -7.75 -23.83
CA SER A 295 -3.94 -7.48 -23.63
C SER A 295 -4.43 -7.93 -22.25
N ILE A 296 -5.52 -7.34 -21.80
CA ILE A 296 -6.25 -7.75 -20.59
C ILE A 296 -7.70 -7.95 -20.96
N GLU A 297 -8.29 -9.07 -20.54
CA GLU A 297 -9.72 -9.29 -20.69
C GLU A 297 -10.48 -8.19 -19.94
N PRO A 298 -11.49 -7.55 -20.60
CA PRO A 298 -12.27 -6.50 -19.94
C PRO A 298 -12.91 -7.01 -18.65
N PRO A 299 -12.54 -6.47 -17.46
CA PRO A 299 -13.03 -7.00 -16.17
C PRO A 299 -14.55 -6.81 -15.96
N HIS A 300 -15.18 -5.92 -16.72
CA HIS A 300 -16.63 -5.72 -16.70
C HIS A 300 -17.39 -6.89 -17.30
N ASP A 301 -16.83 -7.52 -18.34
CA ASP A 301 -17.47 -8.57 -19.11
C ASP A 301 -17.08 -9.96 -18.58
N ASN A 302 -15.97 -10.04 -17.84
CA ASN A 302 -15.41 -11.28 -17.33
C ASN A 302 -15.33 -11.22 -15.78
N PRO A 303 -16.44 -11.46 -15.06
CA PRO A 303 -16.45 -11.42 -13.60
C PRO A 303 -15.57 -12.52 -13.01
N LEU A 304 -14.75 -12.12 -12.02
CA LEU A 304 -13.86 -13.04 -11.31
C LEU A 304 -14.64 -13.87 -10.27
N ASP A 305 -14.26 -15.13 -10.12
CA ASP A 305 -14.69 -15.95 -8.97
C ASP A 305 -13.88 -15.57 -7.74
N TYR A 306 -14.28 -14.47 -7.08
CA TYR A 306 -13.61 -13.97 -5.88
C TYR A 306 -13.56 -14.99 -4.76
N GLN A 307 -14.64 -15.76 -4.58
CA GLN A 307 -14.72 -16.76 -3.54
C GLN A 307 -13.64 -17.84 -3.73
N ALA A 308 -13.50 -18.37 -4.94
CA ALA A 308 -12.53 -19.40 -5.26
C ALA A 308 -11.08 -18.88 -5.19
N ILE A 309 -10.81 -17.70 -5.76
CA ILE A 309 -9.48 -17.06 -5.77
C ILE A 309 -8.99 -16.77 -4.35
N PHE A 310 -9.79 -16.10 -3.53
CA PHE A 310 -9.39 -15.72 -2.17
C PHE A 310 -9.41 -16.91 -1.20
N SER A 311 -10.30 -17.89 -1.41
CA SER A 311 -10.27 -19.16 -0.70
C SER A 311 -8.95 -19.91 -0.93
N GLN A 312 -8.48 -19.97 -2.16
CA GLN A 312 -7.18 -20.54 -2.50
C GLN A 312 -6.04 -19.76 -1.86
N ALA A 313 -6.00 -18.44 -2.02
CA ALA A 313 -4.93 -17.60 -1.47
C ALA A 313 -4.86 -17.69 0.05
N TYR A 314 -5.99 -17.65 0.74
CA TYR A 314 -6.07 -17.76 2.20
C TYR A 314 -5.69 -19.16 2.71
N THR A 315 -6.13 -20.22 2.02
CA THR A 315 -5.75 -21.60 2.34
C THR A 315 -4.25 -21.80 2.18
N LEU A 316 -3.66 -21.32 1.08
CA LEU A 316 -2.21 -21.37 0.85
C LEU A 316 -1.44 -20.64 1.96
N TYR A 317 -1.87 -19.44 2.34
CA TYR A 317 -1.27 -18.71 3.47
C TYR A 317 -1.33 -19.53 4.77
N ARG A 318 -2.48 -20.09 5.11
CA ARG A 318 -2.64 -20.89 6.33
C ARG A 318 -1.84 -22.18 6.33
N GLN A 319 -1.56 -22.76 5.16
CA GLN A 319 -0.72 -23.95 4.98
C GLN A 319 0.78 -23.62 4.97
N GLY A 320 1.16 -22.34 5.12
CA GLY A 320 2.56 -21.92 5.15
C GLY A 320 3.21 -21.82 3.78
N PHE A 321 2.41 -21.56 2.72
CA PHE A 321 2.96 -21.28 1.40
C PHE A 321 3.96 -20.14 1.47
N ARG A 322 5.15 -20.31 0.83
CA ARG A 322 6.19 -19.30 0.80
C ARG A 322 5.88 -18.22 -0.24
N TYR A 323 5.25 -17.13 0.18
CA TYR A 323 4.93 -15.98 -0.68
C TYR A 323 6.09 -14.99 -0.85
N TRP A 324 7.13 -15.05 -0.03
CA TRP A 324 8.35 -14.26 -0.21
C TRP A 324 9.32 -14.93 -1.16
N PHE A 325 10.20 -14.14 -1.79
CA PHE A 325 11.18 -14.62 -2.74
C PHE A 325 12.45 -15.12 -2.03
N SER A 326 12.91 -16.31 -2.37
CA SER A 326 14.22 -16.85 -1.95
C SER A 326 15.34 -16.22 -2.75
N GLN A 327 16.60 -16.43 -2.31
CA GLN A 327 17.77 -15.86 -2.98
C GLN A 327 17.87 -16.27 -4.47
N PRO A 328 17.69 -17.55 -4.86
CA PRO A 328 17.67 -17.92 -6.29
C PRO A 328 16.54 -17.27 -7.09
N GLU A 329 15.37 -17.09 -6.47
CA GLU A 329 14.23 -16.41 -7.12
C GLU A 329 14.51 -14.89 -7.28
N ILE A 330 15.20 -14.27 -6.31
CA ILE A 330 15.65 -12.85 -6.42
C ILE A 330 16.65 -12.71 -7.57
N GLU A 331 17.53 -13.68 -7.78
CA GLU A 331 18.49 -13.67 -8.88
C GLU A 331 17.79 -13.83 -10.23
N ARG A 332 16.83 -14.73 -10.36
CA ARG A 332 15.95 -14.83 -11.56
C ARG A 332 15.20 -13.54 -11.81
N LEU A 333 14.60 -12.97 -10.77
CA LEU A 333 13.88 -11.70 -10.86
C LEU A 333 14.81 -10.55 -11.30
N ALA A 334 16.06 -10.53 -10.85
CA ALA A 334 17.03 -9.52 -11.27
C ALA A 334 17.36 -9.63 -12.76
N VAL A 335 17.43 -10.85 -13.30
CA VAL A 335 17.62 -11.09 -14.75
C VAL A 335 16.39 -10.64 -15.53
N HIS A 336 15.20 -11.06 -15.09
CA HIS A 336 13.94 -10.66 -15.70
C HIS A 336 13.78 -9.13 -15.74
N ASN A 337 14.14 -8.44 -14.68
CA ASN A 337 13.99 -6.99 -14.56
C ASN A 337 14.95 -6.18 -15.44
N GLN A 338 15.99 -6.80 -16.04
CA GLN A 338 16.95 -6.07 -16.90
C GLN A 338 16.27 -5.40 -18.11
N GLN A 339 15.26 -6.02 -18.68
CA GLN A 339 14.51 -5.47 -19.82
C GLN A 339 13.72 -4.20 -19.47
N PHE A 340 13.40 -4.01 -18.19
CA PHE A 340 12.66 -2.86 -17.67
C PHE A 340 13.57 -1.75 -17.13
N GLU A 341 14.91 -1.97 -17.15
CA GLU A 341 15.87 -0.97 -16.71
C GLU A 341 16.00 0.16 -17.73
N THR A 342 15.98 1.40 -17.25
CA THR A 342 16.29 2.56 -18.09
C THR A 342 17.71 2.50 -18.58
N ALA A 343 17.93 2.90 -19.83
CA ALA A 343 19.26 3.03 -20.38
C ALA A 343 20.16 3.87 -19.45
N ASN A 344 21.27 3.31 -19.05
CA ASN A 344 22.20 3.98 -18.13
C ASN A 344 23.29 4.65 -18.96
N LEU A 345 23.09 5.94 -19.25
CA LEU A 345 24.02 6.73 -20.04
C LEU A 345 25.45 6.67 -19.47
N GLU A 346 25.61 6.69 -18.14
CA GLU A 346 26.93 6.59 -17.52
C GLU A 346 27.58 5.21 -17.77
N LEU A 347 26.76 4.14 -17.82
CA LEU A 347 27.25 2.79 -18.13
C LEU A 347 27.76 2.71 -19.57
N GLU A 348 26.96 3.21 -20.52
CA GLU A 348 27.31 3.26 -21.94
C GLU A 348 28.57 4.09 -22.17
N LEU A 349 28.63 5.27 -21.54
CA LEU A 349 29.77 6.16 -21.66
C LEU A 349 31.03 5.59 -21.02
N VAL A 350 30.94 4.96 -19.86
CA VAL A 350 32.11 4.29 -19.26
C VAL A 350 32.58 3.16 -20.16
N ALA A 351 31.68 2.35 -20.74
CA ALA A 351 32.03 1.29 -21.69
C ALA A 351 32.67 1.85 -22.97
N GLN A 352 32.16 3.02 -23.44
CA GLN A 352 32.67 3.69 -24.65
C GLN A 352 34.07 4.30 -24.44
N TYR A 353 34.34 4.91 -23.29
CA TYR A 353 35.57 5.63 -23.03
C TYR A 353 36.66 4.79 -22.39
N PHE A 354 36.30 3.71 -21.72
CA PHE A 354 37.23 2.89 -20.95
C PHE A 354 37.04 1.40 -21.27
N ARG A 355 38.17 0.65 -21.15
CA ARG A 355 38.18 -0.81 -21.20
C ARG A 355 39.05 -1.38 -20.10
N LYS A 356 38.86 -2.66 -19.82
CA LYS A 356 39.73 -3.40 -18.91
C LYS A 356 41.12 -3.60 -19.58
N PRO A 357 42.21 -3.56 -18.80
CA PRO A 357 43.54 -3.87 -19.33
C PRO A 357 43.59 -5.33 -19.79
N GLN A 358 44.30 -5.58 -20.88
CA GLN A 358 44.59 -6.91 -21.43
C GLN A 358 46.03 -7.27 -21.16
N GLY A 359 46.28 -8.37 -20.45
CA GLY A 359 47.65 -8.80 -20.10
C GLY A 359 48.40 -7.75 -19.27
N ASN A 360 49.63 -7.44 -19.66
CA ASN A 360 50.55 -6.51 -18.97
C ASN A 360 50.54 -5.09 -19.62
N GLU A 361 49.50 -4.70 -20.32
CA GLU A 361 49.47 -3.36 -20.93
C GLU A 361 49.44 -2.25 -19.89
N PRO A 362 49.96 -1.06 -20.21
CA PRO A 362 49.87 0.10 -19.35
C PRO A 362 48.41 0.46 -19.03
N SER A 363 48.07 0.59 -17.76
CA SER A 363 46.75 0.94 -17.28
C SER A 363 46.81 2.15 -16.35
N GLU A 364 45.78 2.93 -16.34
CA GLU A 364 45.63 4.11 -15.49
C GLU A 364 44.75 3.77 -14.25
N PHE A 365 45.09 4.43 -13.14
CA PHE A 365 44.26 4.40 -11.95
C PHE A 365 43.32 5.62 -11.97
N ILE A 366 42.06 5.40 -12.29
CA ILE A 366 41.08 6.46 -12.58
C ILE A 366 40.01 6.48 -11.47
N SER A 367 39.82 7.64 -10.80
CA SER A 367 38.71 7.84 -9.92
C SER A 367 37.41 8.16 -10.70
N ALA A 368 36.26 7.91 -10.10
CA ALA A 368 34.96 8.27 -10.72
C ALA A 368 34.88 9.78 -11.06
N ALA A 369 35.54 10.64 -10.28
CA ALA A 369 35.59 12.07 -10.55
C ALA A 369 36.43 12.39 -11.79
N MET A 370 37.58 11.74 -11.94
CA MET A 370 38.43 11.90 -13.13
C MET A 370 37.71 11.35 -14.37
N ALA A 371 37.09 10.18 -14.26
CA ALA A 371 36.29 9.63 -15.37
C ALA A 371 35.17 10.56 -15.79
N LEU A 372 34.46 11.16 -14.81
CA LEU A 372 33.40 12.13 -15.08
C LEU A 372 33.93 13.35 -15.86
N GLN A 373 35.11 13.86 -15.53
CA GLN A 373 35.72 14.98 -16.26
C GLN A 373 36.08 14.58 -17.71
N ILE A 374 36.59 13.37 -17.91
CA ILE A 374 36.95 12.87 -19.23
C ILE A 374 35.71 12.68 -20.11
N ILE A 375 34.68 12.05 -19.57
CA ILE A 375 33.43 11.78 -20.27
C ILE A 375 32.66 13.08 -20.50
N GLY A 376 32.55 13.92 -19.46
CA GLY A 376 31.71 15.12 -19.46
C GLY A 376 32.21 16.26 -20.37
N ALA A 377 33.49 16.21 -20.85
CA ALA A 377 34.04 17.23 -21.71
C ALA A 377 33.25 17.45 -23.04
N ASN A 378 32.48 16.43 -23.47
CA ASN A 378 31.78 16.45 -24.76
C ASN A 378 30.25 16.22 -24.61
N ILE A 379 29.71 16.33 -23.37
CA ILE A 379 28.31 15.99 -23.09
C ILE A 379 27.62 17.15 -22.37
N THR A 380 26.48 17.57 -22.89
CA THR A 380 25.67 18.65 -22.30
C THR A 380 24.82 18.18 -21.10
N GLN A 381 24.61 16.88 -20.99
CA GLN A 381 23.80 16.28 -19.93
C GLN A 381 24.59 16.15 -18.63
N LYS A 382 23.95 16.47 -17.49
CA LYS A 382 24.60 16.40 -16.19
C LYS A 382 24.74 14.93 -15.72
N LEU A 383 25.96 14.44 -15.70
CA LEU A 383 26.31 13.09 -15.24
C LEU A 383 26.53 13.06 -13.73
N SER A 384 26.26 11.89 -13.12
CA SER A 384 26.45 11.66 -11.68
C SER A 384 27.73 10.89 -11.40
N LYS A 385 28.58 11.39 -10.48
CA LYS A 385 29.79 10.71 -10.00
C LYS A 385 29.50 9.31 -9.44
N ASP A 386 28.39 9.17 -8.71
CA ASP A 386 27.99 7.91 -8.09
C ASP A 386 27.56 6.90 -9.13
N MET A 387 26.85 7.35 -10.18
CA MET A 387 26.45 6.49 -11.30
C MET A 387 27.65 6.05 -12.12
N VAL A 388 28.61 6.94 -12.38
CA VAL A 388 29.90 6.57 -13.04
C VAL A 388 30.65 5.53 -12.20
N SER A 389 30.72 5.68 -10.87
CA SER A 389 31.33 4.69 -9.98
C SER A 389 30.64 3.32 -10.05
N ARG A 390 29.31 3.31 -10.07
CA ARG A 390 28.50 2.09 -10.22
C ARG A 390 28.70 1.46 -11.60
N ALA A 391 28.79 2.28 -12.66
CA ALA A 391 29.07 1.81 -14.02
C ALA A 391 30.39 1.03 -14.11
N PHE A 392 31.48 1.57 -13.55
CA PHE A 392 32.74 0.84 -13.48
C PHE A 392 32.63 -0.51 -12.76
N THR A 393 31.88 -0.53 -11.66
CA THR A 393 31.64 -1.75 -10.87
C THR A 393 30.80 -2.76 -11.67
N LYS A 394 29.71 -2.32 -12.32
CA LYS A 394 28.83 -3.18 -13.13
C LYS A 394 29.56 -3.76 -14.34
N LEU A 395 30.45 -2.98 -14.96
CA LEU A 395 31.33 -3.44 -16.05
C LEU A 395 32.47 -4.33 -15.57
N GLY A 396 32.60 -4.55 -14.26
CA GLY A 396 33.60 -5.47 -13.68
C GLY A 396 35.03 -4.94 -13.73
N PHE A 397 35.25 -3.63 -13.69
CA PHE A 397 36.57 -3.06 -13.53
C PHE A 397 37.16 -3.32 -12.15
N GLN A 398 38.46 -3.64 -12.07
CA GLN A 398 39.13 -3.84 -10.79
C GLN A 398 39.21 -2.54 -10.00
N SER A 399 38.59 -2.52 -8.81
CA SER A 399 38.67 -1.36 -7.91
C SER A 399 39.87 -1.46 -6.99
N ARG A 400 40.55 -0.33 -6.76
CA ARG A 400 41.62 -0.18 -5.76
C ARG A 400 41.32 1.05 -4.89
N ARG A 401 41.82 1.03 -3.67
CA ARG A 401 41.76 2.15 -2.75
C ARG A 401 43.17 2.61 -2.40
N THR A 402 43.41 3.90 -2.54
CA THR A 402 44.60 4.59 -2.01
C THR A 402 44.24 5.30 -0.71
N SER A 403 45.22 5.89 -0.02
CA SER A 403 44.95 6.72 1.17
C SER A 403 43.95 7.86 0.92
N ASN A 404 43.90 8.39 -0.31
CA ASN A 404 43.16 9.60 -0.61
C ASN A 404 41.84 9.35 -1.35
N PHE A 405 41.73 8.29 -2.17
CA PHE A 405 40.50 8.02 -2.93
C PHE A 405 40.39 6.56 -3.40
N ARG A 406 39.16 6.17 -3.74
CA ARG A 406 38.85 4.91 -4.43
C ARG A 406 38.87 5.16 -5.94
N GLY A 407 39.47 4.28 -6.72
CA GLY A 407 39.52 4.32 -8.17
C GLY A 407 39.45 2.94 -8.80
N TYR A 408 39.54 2.91 -10.11
CA TYR A 408 39.46 1.73 -10.96
C TYR A 408 40.65 1.64 -11.86
N VAL A 409 41.11 0.41 -12.11
CA VAL A 409 42.19 0.13 -13.07
C VAL A 409 41.58 0.02 -14.46
N ALA A 410 41.87 0.96 -15.33
CA ALA A 410 41.27 1.06 -16.66
C ALA A 410 42.26 1.52 -17.71
N VAL A 411 41.97 1.25 -18.95
CA VAL A 411 42.67 1.79 -20.13
C VAL A 411 41.70 2.70 -20.86
N ARG A 412 42.15 3.91 -21.18
CA ARG A 412 41.35 4.81 -22.04
C ARG A 412 41.33 4.29 -23.46
N ARG A 413 40.17 4.24 -24.06
CA ARG A 413 40.05 3.88 -25.48
C ARG A 413 40.55 5.01 -26.35
N SER A 414 41.24 4.65 -27.43
CA SER A 414 41.61 5.58 -28.48
C SER A 414 40.40 6.09 -29.25
N ALA A 415 40.54 7.19 -29.97
CA ALA A 415 39.48 7.71 -30.84
C ALA A 415 39.03 6.70 -31.92
N GLU A 416 39.93 5.83 -32.34
CA GLU A 416 39.65 4.76 -33.31
C GLU A 416 38.82 3.62 -32.68
N GLU A 417 39.21 3.16 -31.49
CA GLU A 417 38.43 2.18 -30.70
C GLU A 417 37.03 2.68 -30.37
N MET A 418 36.90 3.97 -30.02
CA MET A 418 35.57 4.57 -29.74
C MET A 418 34.68 4.64 -31.00
N ARG A 419 35.26 4.93 -32.17
CA ARG A 419 34.53 4.90 -33.45
C ARG A 419 34.09 3.49 -33.79
N SER A 420 34.98 2.51 -33.68
CA SER A 420 34.67 1.09 -33.94
C SER A 420 33.50 0.59 -33.05
N MET A 421 33.53 0.93 -31.76
CA MET A 421 32.42 0.57 -30.85
C MET A 421 31.10 1.21 -31.25
N ARG A 422 31.09 2.49 -31.67
CA ARG A 422 29.85 3.13 -32.13
C ARG A 422 29.29 2.45 -33.39
N TYR A 423 30.13 2.01 -34.30
CA TYR A 423 29.70 1.24 -35.47
C TYR A 423 29.13 -0.14 -35.09
N GLN A 424 29.74 -0.82 -34.09
CA GLN A 424 29.24 -2.11 -33.61
C GLN A 424 27.89 -1.96 -32.87
N MET A 425 27.71 -0.91 -32.05
CA MET A 425 26.44 -0.63 -31.38
C MET A 425 25.33 -0.25 -32.37
N ALA A 426 25.65 0.53 -33.42
CA ALA A 426 24.69 0.88 -34.46
C ALA A 426 24.31 -0.33 -35.35
N ALA A 427 25.27 -1.20 -35.68
CA ALA A 427 25.01 -2.42 -36.44
C ALA A 427 24.23 -3.47 -35.64
N GLY A 428 24.39 -3.53 -34.29
CA GLY A 428 23.54 -4.36 -33.43
C GLY A 428 22.10 -3.88 -33.36
N ALA A 429 21.88 -2.57 -33.35
CA ALA A 429 20.54 -1.98 -33.35
C ALA A 429 19.80 -2.19 -34.70
N ASP A 430 20.52 -2.22 -35.82
CA ASP A 430 19.94 -2.53 -37.13
C ASP A 430 19.55 -4.02 -37.28
N TYR A 431 20.21 -4.93 -36.57
CA TYR A 431 19.86 -6.36 -36.57
C TYR A 431 18.56 -6.61 -35.82
N ASP A 432 18.35 -5.98 -34.67
CA ASP A 432 17.09 -6.08 -33.90
C ASP A 432 15.90 -5.40 -34.61
N ALA A 433 16.17 -4.36 -35.43
CA ALA A 433 15.12 -3.66 -36.20
C ALA A 433 14.66 -4.44 -37.44
N ASN A 434 15.52 -5.27 -38.02
CA ASN A 434 15.19 -6.07 -39.20
C ASN A 434 14.45 -7.37 -38.85
N ASP A 435 14.71 -7.99 -37.69
CA ASP A 435 13.93 -9.15 -37.23
C ASP A 435 12.48 -8.79 -36.88
N ALA A 436 12.19 -7.53 -36.53
CA ALA A 436 10.84 -7.05 -36.27
C ALA A 436 10.00 -6.80 -37.57
N ASN A 437 10.66 -6.70 -38.76
CA ASN A 437 9.98 -6.40 -40.01
C ASN A 437 9.76 -7.61 -40.93
N ASP A 438 10.35 -8.77 -40.63
CA ASP A 438 10.20 -9.99 -41.48
C ASP A 438 9.03 -10.90 -41.05
N THR A 439 8.15 -10.47 -40.16
CA THR A 439 6.95 -11.24 -39.79
C THR A 439 5.65 -10.59 -40.30
N ILE A 440 5.67 -10.07 -41.54
CA ILE A 440 4.44 -9.70 -42.25
C ILE A 440 4.47 -10.42 -43.60
N PHE A 441 4.01 -11.69 -43.56
CA PHE A 441 3.32 -12.34 -44.70
C PHE A 441 2.38 -13.40 -44.14
#